data_ed4bde416c2996c0071273db40e5f4f7
#
_entry.id   ed4bde416c2996c0071273db40e5f4f7
#
_cell.length_a   1.000
_cell.length_b   1.000
_cell.length_c   1.000
_cell.angle_alpha   90.00
_cell.angle_beta   90.00
_cell.angle_gamma   90.00
#
_symmetry.space_group_name_H-M   'P 1'
#
loop_
_entity.id
_entity.type
_entity.pdbx_description
1 polymer ?
#
loop_
_entity_poly.entity_id
_entity_poly.type
_entity_poly.pdbx_seq_one_letter_code
_entity_poly.pdbx_strand_id
1 'polypeptide(L)'
;MKTYNLSVTELALPSPRVGSIDTYSGFNLTSKLAIKAHQNLQYKLLKLHDNYTPEVNVDHQLAYKQYFFNISGRMDGIYQEDTLRIEEIKTAFDPQKLIDVLADNYFTHPYWLQLQIYGYIHWLKTKTAPKLNLLIGSLRNKKTYPLVLEFNQKVFEEWLNRRLEELVLEIKESTKRIKHRKQQSSLLRFPFTQPRPHQKELMESVESSMKNQRPMLIQAPTGLGKSMAYFVSHTQGITKPWTKNALFNS
;
A
#
# COMPACT_ATOMS: atom_id res chain seq x y z
N MET A 1 -23.74 -1.89 2.58
CA MET A 1 -22.41 -2.51 2.61
C MET A 1 -21.34 -1.43 2.58
N LYS A 2 -20.20 -1.64 3.23
CA LYS A 2 -19.09 -0.65 3.22
C LYS A 2 -18.07 -1.02 2.16
N THR A 3 -17.61 -0.03 1.40
CA THR A 3 -16.61 -0.23 0.34
C THR A 3 -15.25 0.27 0.79
N TYR A 4 -14.21 -0.52 0.55
CA TYR A 4 -12.81 -0.21 0.82
C TYR A 4 -12.01 -0.31 -0.47
N ASN A 5 -11.13 0.66 -0.71
CA ASN A 5 -10.23 0.62 -1.86
C ASN A 5 -8.87 0.11 -1.41
N LEU A 6 -8.33 -0.83 -2.15
CA LEU A 6 -7.02 -1.44 -1.94
C LEU A 6 -6.24 -1.42 -3.25
N SER A 7 -4.96 -1.11 -3.16
CA SER A 7 -4.06 -1.44 -4.27
C SER A 7 -3.72 -2.93 -4.25
N VAL A 8 -3.34 -3.47 -5.40
CA VAL A 8 -2.84 -4.86 -5.50
C VAL A 8 -1.66 -5.08 -4.55
N THR A 9 -0.77 -4.08 -4.42
CA THR A 9 0.36 -4.14 -3.49
C THR A 9 -0.09 -4.22 -2.02
N GLU A 10 -1.08 -3.44 -1.62
CA GLU A 10 -1.62 -3.49 -0.25
C GLU A 10 -2.30 -4.83 0.06
N LEU A 11 -3.02 -5.39 -0.91
CA LEU A 11 -3.63 -6.71 -0.76
C LEU A 11 -2.56 -7.81 -0.59
N ALA A 12 -1.45 -7.71 -1.34
CA ALA A 12 -0.35 -8.66 -1.30
C ALA A 12 0.51 -8.58 -0.03
N LEU A 13 0.48 -7.47 0.70
CA LEU A 13 1.27 -7.31 1.92
C LEU A 13 0.61 -8.01 3.12
N PRO A 14 1.40 -8.63 4.02
CA PRO A 14 0.86 -9.24 5.23
C PRO A 14 0.27 -8.19 6.18
N SER A 15 -0.62 -8.67 7.03
CA SER A 15 -1.25 -7.88 8.07
C SER A 15 -1.21 -8.63 9.42
N PRO A 16 -0.87 -7.97 10.53
CA PRO A 16 -0.31 -6.62 10.59
C PRO A 16 1.09 -6.60 9.95
N ARG A 17 1.54 -5.44 9.50
CA ARG A 17 2.92 -5.30 9.04
C ARG A 17 3.85 -5.56 10.21
N VAL A 18 4.58 -6.67 10.17
CA VAL A 18 5.55 -7.08 11.18
C VAL A 18 6.93 -6.82 10.63
N GLY A 19 7.76 -6.15 11.40
CA GLY A 19 9.15 -5.85 11.05
C GLY A 19 9.55 -4.46 11.56
N SER A 20 10.84 -4.23 11.74
CA SER A 20 11.36 -2.89 11.99
C SER A 20 11.19 -2.03 10.74
N ILE A 21 11.05 -0.73 10.92
CA ILE A 21 11.23 0.23 9.83
C ILE A 21 12.63 -0.04 9.30
N ASP A 22 12.70 -0.51 8.06
CA ASP A 22 13.96 -0.87 7.46
C ASP A 22 14.79 0.40 7.29
N THR A 23 15.75 0.60 8.19
CA THR A 23 16.67 1.75 8.18
C THR A 23 17.61 1.69 6.97
N TYR A 24 17.62 0.59 6.22
CA TYR A 24 18.35 0.44 4.96
C TYR A 24 17.72 1.18 3.77
N SER A 25 16.55 1.79 3.94
CA SER A 25 15.97 2.67 2.90
C SER A 25 16.73 3.99 2.72
N GLY A 26 17.89 4.14 3.35
CA GLY A 26 18.76 5.32 3.32
C GLY A 26 19.38 5.68 1.96
N PHE A 27 19.02 5.00 0.87
CA PHE A 27 19.52 5.37 -0.45
C PHE A 27 18.38 5.78 -1.40
N ASN A 28 17.98 7.04 -1.33
CA ASN A 28 17.21 7.70 -2.38
C ASN A 28 17.83 7.51 -3.79
N LEU A 29 19.14 7.30 -3.86
CA LEU A 29 19.87 6.96 -5.08
C LEU A 29 19.47 5.59 -5.63
N THR A 30 19.30 4.59 -4.75
CA THR A 30 18.92 3.23 -5.12
C THR A 30 17.51 3.18 -5.70
N SER A 31 16.59 3.92 -5.11
CA SER A 31 15.21 4.03 -5.59
C SER A 31 15.13 4.63 -6.99
N LYS A 32 15.85 5.73 -7.26
CA LYS A 32 15.90 6.35 -8.59
C LYS A 32 16.53 5.45 -9.64
N LEU A 33 17.61 4.73 -9.30
CA LEU A 33 18.26 3.78 -10.20
C LEU A 33 17.33 2.60 -10.50
N ALA A 34 16.61 2.08 -9.51
CA ALA A 34 15.66 0.99 -9.68
C ALA A 34 14.51 1.40 -10.62
N ILE A 35 13.93 2.58 -10.42
CA ILE A 35 12.87 3.13 -11.30
C ILE A 35 13.37 3.26 -12.74
N LYS A 36 14.55 3.85 -12.92
CA LYS A 36 15.15 4.02 -14.26
C LYS A 36 15.46 2.68 -14.93
N ALA A 37 15.98 1.71 -14.18
CA ALA A 37 16.27 0.38 -14.70
C ALA A 37 14.98 -0.36 -15.11
N HIS A 38 13.93 -0.25 -14.31
CA HIS A 38 12.61 -0.79 -14.59
C HIS A 38 12.05 -0.20 -15.90
N GLN A 39 12.01 1.13 -16.01
CA GLN A 39 11.54 1.82 -17.22
C GLN A 39 12.35 1.46 -18.48
N ASN A 40 13.68 1.37 -18.35
CA ASN A 40 14.54 0.95 -19.45
C ASN A 40 14.24 -0.49 -19.90
N LEU A 41 13.94 -1.37 -18.95
CA LEU A 41 13.61 -2.75 -19.25
C LEU A 41 12.26 -2.84 -19.97
N GLN A 42 11.23 -2.17 -19.48
CA GLN A 42 9.93 -2.08 -20.16
C GLN A 42 10.08 -1.54 -21.59
N TYR A 43 10.84 -0.45 -21.77
CA TYR A 43 11.09 0.12 -23.09
C TYR A 43 11.80 -0.86 -24.03
N LYS A 44 12.77 -1.63 -23.50
CA LYS A 44 13.45 -2.65 -24.28
C LYS A 44 12.48 -3.77 -24.71
N LEU A 45 11.62 -4.24 -23.80
CA LEU A 45 10.62 -5.26 -24.10
C LEU A 45 9.61 -4.78 -25.15
N LEU A 46 9.16 -3.53 -25.03
CA LEU A 46 8.26 -2.91 -26.01
C LEU A 46 8.88 -2.84 -27.42
N LYS A 47 10.19 -2.66 -27.51
CA LYS A 47 10.89 -2.64 -28.83
C LYS A 47 11.16 -4.03 -29.40
N LEU A 48 11.25 -5.03 -28.56
CA LEU A 48 11.62 -6.39 -28.95
C LEU A 48 10.41 -7.27 -29.29
N HIS A 49 9.23 -6.89 -28.79
CA HIS A 49 8.04 -7.74 -28.85
C HIS A 49 6.82 -6.90 -29.26
N ASP A 50 6.34 -7.07 -30.49
CA ASP A 50 5.17 -6.35 -31.01
C ASP A 50 3.88 -6.68 -30.25
N ASN A 51 3.82 -7.84 -29.60
CA ASN A 51 2.68 -8.30 -28.81
C ASN A 51 2.77 -7.91 -27.32
N TYR A 52 3.75 -7.07 -26.93
CA TYR A 52 3.93 -6.58 -25.56
C TYR A 52 3.22 -5.26 -25.35
N THR A 53 2.41 -5.16 -24.31
CA THR A 53 1.75 -3.92 -23.87
C THR A 53 2.18 -3.60 -22.44
N PRO A 54 2.91 -2.49 -22.19
CA PRO A 54 3.32 -2.08 -20.85
C PRO A 54 2.20 -1.39 -20.09
N GLU A 55 2.31 -1.35 -18.76
CA GLU A 55 1.51 -0.52 -17.85
C GLU A 55 -0.01 -0.66 -17.99
N VAL A 56 -0.50 -1.90 -17.96
CA VAL A 56 -1.93 -2.19 -18.12
C VAL A 56 -2.66 -2.05 -16.79
N ASN A 57 -3.60 -1.11 -16.73
CA ASN A 57 -4.44 -0.91 -15.55
C ASN A 57 -5.42 -2.08 -15.37
N VAL A 58 -5.62 -2.45 -14.14
CA VAL A 58 -6.57 -3.48 -13.74
C VAL A 58 -7.33 -3.04 -12.49
N ASP A 59 -8.62 -3.30 -12.51
CA ASP A 59 -9.52 -3.09 -11.39
C ASP A 59 -10.51 -4.25 -11.27
N HIS A 60 -10.89 -4.56 -10.06
CA HIS A 60 -11.92 -5.54 -9.78
C HIS A 60 -12.53 -5.31 -8.39
N GLN A 61 -13.84 -5.53 -8.27
CA GLN A 61 -14.53 -5.46 -6.99
C GLN A 61 -14.78 -6.87 -6.47
N LEU A 62 -14.26 -7.15 -5.28
CA LEU A 62 -14.55 -8.39 -4.54
C LEU A 62 -15.57 -8.13 -3.44
N ALA A 63 -16.61 -8.95 -3.40
CA ALA A 63 -17.54 -9.01 -2.27
C ALA A 63 -17.05 -10.03 -1.26
N TYR A 64 -16.96 -9.64 0.01
CA TYR A 64 -16.63 -10.55 1.10
C TYR A 64 -17.43 -10.21 2.36
N LYS A 65 -18.29 -11.12 2.81
CA LYS A 65 -19.23 -10.89 3.92
C LYS A 65 -20.07 -9.62 3.65
N GLN A 66 -19.98 -8.62 4.52
CA GLN A 66 -20.72 -7.35 4.42
C GLN A 66 -19.89 -6.21 3.82
N TYR A 67 -18.75 -6.51 3.19
CA TYR A 67 -17.79 -5.56 2.67
C TYR A 67 -17.59 -5.73 1.17
N PHE A 68 -17.31 -4.63 0.49
CA PHE A 68 -16.79 -4.61 -0.87
C PHE A 68 -15.34 -4.11 -0.83
N PHE A 69 -14.45 -4.81 -1.52
CA PHE A 69 -13.06 -4.43 -1.72
C PHE A 69 -12.84 -4.09 -3.19
N ASN A 70 -12.65 -2.81 -3.49
CA ASN A 70 -12.25 -2.36 -4.82
C ASN A 70 -10.73 -2.50 -4.91
N ILE A 71 -10.27 -3.50 -5.64
CA ILE A 71 -8.86 -3.76 -5.86
C ILE A 71 -8.46 -3.10 -7.16
N SER A 72 -7.41 -2.28 -7.12
CA SER A 72 -6.86 -1.62 -8.30
C SER A 72 -5.35 -1.77 -8.36
N GLY A 73 -4.81 -1.84 -9.58
CA GLY A 73 -3.38 -1.95 -9.79
C GLY A 73 -3.01 -1.68 -11.24
N ARG A 74 -1.72 -1.78 -11.50
CA ARG A 74 -1.16 -1.64 -12.82
C ARG A 74 -0.12 -2.73 -13.03
N MET A 75 -0.38 -3.62 -13.97
CA MET A 75 0.56 -4.65 -14.39
C MET A 75 1.72 -3.99 -15.13
N ASP A 76 2.93 -4.43 -14.89
CA ASP A 76 4.11 -3.90 -15.57
C ASP A 76 4.09 -4.19 -17.06
N GLY A 77 3.53 -5.33 -17.46
CA GLY A 77 3.30 -5.65 -18.85
C GLY A 77 2.46 -6.90 -19.07
N ILE A 78 1.92 -7.00 -20.28
CA ILE A 78 1.27 -8.22 -20.77
C ILE A 78 1.77 -8.55 -22.16
N TYR A 79 1.78 -9.85 -22.50
CA TYR A 79 2.00 -10.33 -23.84
C TYR A 79 0.72 -10.97 -24.36
N GLN A 80 0.26 -10.50 -25.52
CA GLN A 80 -0.87 -11.09 -26.25
C GLN A 80 -0.35 -12.34 -26.99
N GLU A 81 -0.57 -13.51 -26.38
CA GLU A 81 -0.25 -14.83 -26.90
C GLU A 81 -1.55 -15.65 -26.94
N ASP A 82 -1.51 -16.90 -27.41
CA ASP A 82 -2.64 -17.83 -27.35
C ASP A 82 -3.21 -17.92 -25.92
N THR A 83 -2.31 -17.90 -24.94
CA THR A 83 -2.64 -17.70 -23.52
C THR A 83 -1.97 -16.44 -23.06
N LEU A 84 -2.75 -15.47 -22.54
CA LEU A 84 -2.21 -14.22 -22.03
C LEU A 84 -1.07 -14.48 -21.04
N ARG A 85 0.07 -13.80 -21.23
CA ARG A 85 1.16 -13.80 -20.27
C ARG A 85 1.21 -12.45 -19.56
N ILE A 86 1.10 -12.48 -18.23
CA ILE A 86 1.26 -11.32 -17.36
C ILE A 86 2.69 -11.28 -16.85
N GLU A 87 3.31 -10.10 -16.95
CA GLU A 87 4.68 -9.89 -16.49
C GLU A 87 4.73 -8.82 -15.41
N GLU A 88 5.42 -9.14 -14.34
CA GLU A 88 5.80 -8.22 -13.26
C GLU A 88 7.32 -8.06 -13.28
N ILE A 89 7.81 -6.83 -13.21
CA ILE A 89 9.24 -6.52 -13.30
C ILE A 89 9.75 -6.06 -11.94
N LYS A 90 10.81 -6.69 -11.47
CA LYS A 90 11.52 -6.26 -10.26
C LYS A 90 12.99 -6.05 -10.59
N THR A 91 13.64 -5.12 -9.90
CA THR A 91 15.07 -4.87 -10.09
C THR A 91 15.82 -5.09 -8.79
N ALA A 92 17.01 -5.68 -8.86
CA ALA A 92 17.84 -5.97 -7.71
C ALA A 92 19.32 -5.75 -8.02
N PHE A 93 20.10 -5.36 -7.00
CA PHE A 93 21.56 -5.35 -7.09
C PHE A 93 22.14 -6.77 -7.13
N ASP A 94 21.55 -7.66 -6.35
CA ASP A 94 21.88 -9.07 -6.28
C ASP A 94 20.65 -9.90 -6.66
N PRO A 95 20.45 -10.18 -7.95
CA PRO A 95 19.32 -10.97 -8.41
C PRO A 95 19.30 -12.39 -7.83
N GLN A 96 20.46 -13.02 -7.63
CA GLN A 96 20.49 -14.38 -7.11
C GLN A 96 19.94 -14.44 -5.70
N LYS A 97 20.36 -13.54 -4.82
CA LYS A 97 19.83 -13.45 -3.45
C LYS A 97 18.31 -13.25 -3.45
N LEU A 98 17.79 -12.41 -4.36
CA LEU A 98 16.33 -12.21 -4.46
C LEU A 98 15.63 -13.49 -4.96
N ILE A 99 16.21 -14.20 -5.93
CA ILE A 99 15.69 -15.47 -6.44
C ILE A 99 15.62 -16.51 -5.33
N ASP A 100 16.68 -16.63 -4.52
CA ASP A 100 16.71 -17.57 -3.40
C ASP A 100 15.61 -17.25 -2.37
N VAL A 101 15.46 -15.97 -2.00
CA VAL A 101 14.36 -15.51 -1.12
C VAL A 101 12.98 -15.82 -1.70
N LEU A 102 12.81 -15.65 -3.01
CA LEU A 102 11.55 -15.93 -3.70
C LEU A 102 11.24 -17.42 -3.76
N ALA A 103 12.28 -18.27 -3.91
CA ALA A 103 12.14 -19.72 -3.90
C ALA A 103 11.72 -20.23 -2.52
N ASP A 104 12.37 -19.73 -1.45
CA ASP A 104 12.04 -20.09 -0.06
C ASP A 104 10.65 -19.63 0.37
N ASN A 105 10.14 -18.56 -0.25
CA ASN A 105 8.84 -17.95 0.06
C ASN A 105 7.84 -18.07 -1.10
N TYR A 106 7.90 -19.16 -1.83
CA TYR A 106 6.95 -19.43 -2.90
C TYR A 106 5.52 -19.38 -2.39
N PHE A 107 4.62 -18.68 -3.06
CA PHE A 107 3.24 -18.35 -2.66
C PHE A 107 3.06 -17.40 -1.47
N THR A 108 4.10 -16.99 -0.75
CA THR A 108 3.94 -16.10 0.42
C THR A 108 4.62 -14.74 0.22
N HIS A 109 5.63 -14.67 -0.65
CA HIS A 109 6.32 -13.42 -0.93
C HIS A 109 5.41 -12.42 -1.66
N PRO A 110 5.37 -11.13 -1.27
CA PRO A 110 4.49 -10.13 -1.88
C PRO A 110 4.60 -10.01 -3.40
N TYR A 111 5.78 -10.24 -3.99
CA TYR A 111 5.96 -10.21 -5.45
C TYR A 111 5.20 -11.34 -6.16
N TRP A 112 5.23 -12.56 -5.60
CA TRP A 112 4.43 -13.66 -6.10
C TRP A 112 2.94 -13.41 -5.94
N LEU A 113 2.54 -12.91 -4.77
CA LEU A 113 1.13 -12.60 -4.48
C LEU A 113 0.60 -11.50 -5.39
N GLN A 114 1.38 -10.44 -5.65
CA GLN A 114 1.02 -9.38 -6.59
C GLN A 114 0.70 -9.94 -7.98
N LEU A 115 1.59 -10.78 -8.50
CA LEU A 115 1.44 -11.41 -9.80
C LEU A 115 0.23 -12.36 -9.84
N GLN A 116 0.00 -13.12 -8.77
CA GLN A 116 -1.17 -14.00 -8.66
C GLN A 116 -2.49 -13.23 -8.57
N ILE A 117 -2.52 -12.08 -7.88
CA ILE A 117 -3.71 -11.21 -7.84
C ILE A 117 -4.08 -10.76 -9.25
N TYR A 118 -3.11 -10.34 -10.05
CA TYR A 118 -3.36 -9.99 -11.45
C TYR A 118 -3.88 -11.18 -12.25
N GLY A 119 -3.26 -12.34 -12.07
CA GLY A 119 -3.70 -13.59 -12.70
C GLY A 119 -5.14 -13.96 -12.34
N TYR A 120 -5.49 -13.81 -11.07
CA TYR A 120 -6.84 -14.10 -10.58
C TYR A 120 -7.89 -13.14 -11.13
N ILE A 121 -7.59 -11.84 -11.18
CA ILE A 121 -8.50 -10.85 -11.78
C ILE A 121 -8.72 -11.15 -13.26
N HIS A 122 -7.67 -11.53 -13.98
CA HIS A 122 -7.79 -11.97 -15.37
C HIS A 122 -8.69 -13.22 -15.47
N TRP A 123 -8.43 -14.23 -14.66
CA TRP A 123 -9.22 -15.47 -14.64
C TRP A 123 -10.70 -15.21 -14.30
N LEU A 124 -11.00 -14.31 -13.38
CA LEU A 124 -12.39 -13.95 -13.07
C LEU A 124 -13.14 -13.40 -14.30
N LYS A 125 -12.45 -12.64 -15.14
CA LYS A 125 -13.02 -12.01 -16.34
C LYS A 125 -13.13 -12.98 -17.52
N THR A 126 -12.13 -13.85 -17.72
CA THR A 126 -12.00 -14.67 -18.94
C THR A 126 -12.22 -16.16 -18.73
N LYS A 127 -12.15 -16.65 -17.49
CA LYS A 127 -12.15 -18.07 -17.10
C LYS A 127 -10.97 -18.88 -17.70
N THR A 128 -9.95 -18.18 -18.20
CA THR A 128 -8.71 -18.78 -18.69
C THR A 128 -7.56 -18.45 -17.75
N ALA A 129 -6.73 -19.44 -17.41
CA ALA A 129 -5.56 -19.24 -16.59
C ALA A 129 -4.45 -18.54 -17.39
N PRO A 130 -3.96 -17.38 -16.97
CA PRO A 130 -2.84 -16.72 -17.65
C PRO A 130 -1.51 -17.41 -17.29
N LYS A 131 -0.49 -17.21 -18.12
CA LYS A 131 0.90 -17.47 -17.77
C LYS A 131 1.39 -16.30 -16.90
N LEU A 132 2.08 -16.61 -15.81
CA LEU A 132 2.60 -15.60 -14.89
C LEU A 132 4.13 -15.60 -14.93
N ASN A 133 4.72 -14.45 -15.17
CA ASN A 133 6.17 -14.29 -15.25
C ASN A 133 6.66 -13.14 -14.36
N LEU A 134 7.63 -13.43 -13.49
CA LEU A 134 8.33 -12.43 -12.71
C LEU A 134 9.71 -12.21 -13.32
N LEU A 135 9.95 -11.04 -13.89
CA LEU A 135 11.21 -10.70 -14.55
C LEU A 135 12.11 -9.90 -13.61
N ILE A 136 13.22 -10.47 -13.17
CA ILE A 136 14.19 -9.80 -12.31
C ILE A 136 15.30 -9.19 -13.14
N GLY A 137 15.42 -7.87 -13.11
CA GLY A 137 16.49 -7.11 -13.76
C GLY A 137 17.66 -6.83 -12.82
N SER A 138 18.88 -7.11 -13.25
CA SER A 138 20.08 -6.78 -12.50
C SER A 138 20.48 -5.32 -12.67
N LEU A 139 20.65 -4.62 -11.56
CA LEU A 139 21.17 -3.23 -11.55
C LEU A 139 22.69 -3.20 -11.82
N ARG A 140 23.41 -4.32 -11.68
CA ARG A 140 24.87 -4.38 -11.88
C ARG A 140 25.27 -4.62 -13.34
N ASN A 141 24.64 -5.60 -14.00
CA ASN A 141 25.10 -6.09 -15.30
C ASN A 141 24.03 -6.09 -16.39
N LYS A 142 22.85 -5.52 -16.11
CA LYS A 142 21.70 -5.41 -17.02
C LYS A 142 21.15 -6.78 -17.53
N LYS A 143 21.58 -7.89 -16.95
CA LYS A 143 20.99 -9.21 -17.24
C LYS A 143 19.60 -9.32 -16.63
N THR A 144 18.79 -10.17 -17.22
CA THR A 144 17.43 -10.46 -16.77
C THR A 144 17.27 -11.94 -16.46
N TYR A 145 16.44 -12.23 -15.47
CA TYR A 145 16.17 -13.58 -14.97
C TYR A 145 14.66 -13.77 -14.90
N PRO A 146 14.06 -14.48 -15.87
CA PRO A 146 12.64 -14.77 -15.85
C PRO A 146 12.35 -15.91 -14.87
N LEU A 147 11.32 -15.74 -14.05
CA LEU A 147 10.81 -16.76 -13.15
C LEU A 147 9.33 -16.99 -13.47
N VAL A 148 8.99 -18.21 -13.84
CA VAL A 148 7.64 -18.60 -14.20
C VAL A 148 6.90 -19.08 -12.95
N LEU A 149 5.67 -18.60 -12.76
CA LEU A 149 4.77 -19.06 -11.72
C LEU A 149 3.56 -19.73 -12.37
N GLU A 150 3.23 -20.92 -11.92
CA GLU A 150 1.99 -21.57 -12.30
C GLU A 150 0.80 -20.96 -11.54
N PHE A 151 -0.22 -20.54 -12.27
CA PHE A 151 -1.44 -20.02 -11.66
C PHE A 151 -2.32 -21.18 -11.20
N ASN A 152 -2.51 -21.30 -9.89
CA ASN A 152 -3.44 -22.25 -9.29
C ASN A 152 -4.57 -21.50 -8.58
N GLN A 153 -5.73 -21.46 -9.23
CA GLN A 153 -6.92 -20.77 -8.73
C GLN A 153 -7.29 -21.19 -7.31
N LYS A 154 -7.37 -22.50 -7.04
CA LYS A 154 -7.86 -23.01 -5.75
C LYS A 154 -6.94 -22.59 -4.60
N VAL A 155 -5.64 -22.77 -4.79
CA VAL A 155 -4.63 -22.38 -3.79
C VAL A 155 -4.67 -20.87 -3.54
N PHE A 156 -4.82 -20.09 -4.63
CA PHE A 156 -4.93 -18.64 -4.51
C PHE A 156 -6.21 -18.20 -3.78
N GLU A 157 -7.36 -18.82 -4.06
CA GLU A 157 -8.63 -18.51 -3.39
C GLU A 157 -8.59 -18.83 -1.89
N GLU A 158 -7.91 -19.90 -1.48
CA GLU A 158 -7.68 -20.20 -0.06
C GLU A 158 -6.85 -19.10 0.62
N TRP A 159 -5.79 -18.66 -0.03
CA TRP A 159 -4.99 -17.54 0.47
C TRP A 159 -5.82 -16.25 0.51
N LEU A 160 -6.54 -15.92 -0.55
CA LEU A 160 -7.35 -14.71 -0.66
C LEU A 160 -8.43 -14.65 0.44
N ASN A 161 -9.10 -15.77 0.69
CA ASN A 161 -10.11 -15.84 1.73
C ASN A 161 -9.53 -15.56 3.13
N ARG A 162 -8.36 -16.13 3.45
CA ARG A 162 -7.64 -15.83 4.71
C ARG A 162 -7.27 -14.34 4.77
N ARG A 163 -6.74 -13.80 3.68
CA ARG A 163 -6.33 -12.40 3.60
C ARG A 163 -7.51 -11.44 3.77
N LEU A 164 -8.63 -11.73 3.17
CA LEU A 164 -9.85 -10.92 3.32
C LEU A 164 -10.41 -10.98 4.74
N GLU A 165 -10.31 -12.14 5.42
CA GLU A 165 -10.68 -12.25 6.84
C GLU A 165 -9.77 -11.37 7.72
N GLU A 166 -8.47 -11.40 7.52
CA GLU A 166 -7.50 -10.53 8.23
C GLU A 166 -7.87 -9.05 8.04
N LEU A 167 -8.13 -8.63 6.81
CA LEU A 167 -8.53 -7.25 6.50
C LEU A 167 -9.83 -6.85 7.20
N VAL A 168 -10.81 -7.75 7.25
CA VAL A 168 -12.07 -7.50 7.99
C VAL A 168 -11.81 -7.34 9.49
N LEU A 169 -10.93 -8.14 10.08
CA LEU A 169 -10.56 -8.00 11.50
C LEU A 169 -9.86 -6.66 11.75
N GLU A 170 -8.91 -6.26 10.90
CA GLU A 170 -8.25 -4.95 10.99
C GLU A 170 -9.24 -3.78 10.90
N ILE A 171 -10.17 -3.84 9.96
CA ILE A 171 -11.22 -2.83 9.80
C ILE A 171 -12.07 -2.72 11.08
N LYS A 172 -12.46 -3.85 11.65
CA LYS A 172 -13.24 -3.87 12.90
C LYS A 172 -12.46 -3.28 14.07
N GLU A 173 -11.20 -3.66 14.22
CA GLU A 173 -10.35 -3.14 15.29
C GLU A 173 -10.02 -1.65 15.11
N SER A 174 -9.73 -1.23 13.89
CA SER A 174 -9.52 0.18 13.57
C SER A 174 -10.77 1.00 13.89
N THR A 175 -11.95 0.49 13.57
CA THR A 175 -13.23 1.15 13.89
C THR A 175 -13.43 1.26 15.40
N LYS A 176 -13.12 0.19 16.17
CA LYS A 176 -13.17 0.21 17.64
C LYS A 176 -12.20 1.25 18.22
N ARG A 177 -10.95 1.27 17.71
CA ARG A 177 -9.93 2.23 18.14
C ARG A 177 -10.33 3.67 17.85
N ILE A 178 -10.92 3.94 16.69
CA ILE A 178 -11.44 5.28 16.33
C ILE A 178 -12.58 5.68 17.27
N LYS A 179 -13.53 4.77 17.53
CA LYS A 179 -14.64 5.04 18.47
C LYS A 179 -14.12 5.33 19.88
N HIS A 180 -13.19 4.52 20.37
CA HIS A 180 -12.58 4.72 21.68
C HIS A 180 -11.83 6.05 21.77
N ARG A 181 -11.00 6.39 20.76
CA ARG A 181 -10.32 7.69 20.69
C ARG A 181 -11.30 8.87 20.71
N LYS A 182 -12.40 8.79 19.97
CA LYS A 182 -13.43 9.83 19.99
C LYS A 182 -14.08 10.01 21.38
N GLN A 183 -14.36 8.91 22.07
CA GLN A 183 -14.88 8.96 23.43
C GLN A 183 -13.87 9.58 24.40
N GLN A 184 -12.61 9.16 24.34
CA GLN A 184 -11.55 9.71 25.19
C GLN A 184 -11.28 11.19 24.88
N SER A 185 -11.26 11.58 23.61
CA SER A 185 -11.01 12.97 23.22
C SER A 185 -12.10 13.92 23.68
N SER A 186 -13.35 13.46 23.79
CA SER A 186 -14.45 14.27 24.32
C SER A 186 -14.33 14.54 25.83
N LEU A 187 -13.58 13.71 26.54
CA LEU A 187 -13.31 13.88 27.99
C LEU A 187 -12.07 14.73 28.28
N LEU A 188 -11.23 14.97 27.27
CA LEU A 188 -10.04 15.77 27.43
C LEU A 188 -10.40 17.23 27.66
N ARG A 189 -9.97 17.73 28.81
CA ARG A 189 -10.08 19.15 29.14
C ARG A 189 -8.68 19.76 29.12
N PHE A 190 -8.65 21.07 28.90
CA PHE A 190 -7.40 21.80 29.04
C PHE A 190 -6.91 21.67 30.49
N PRO A 191 -5.64 21.23 30.73
CA PRO A 191 -5.20 20.81 32.08
C PRO A 191 -4.91 21.95 33.05
N PHE A 192 -5.00 23.18 32.58
CA PHE A 192 -4.78 24.37 33.42
C PHE A 192 -6.06 25.19 33.55
N THR A 193 -6.21 25.89 34.68
CA THR A 193 -7.36 26.72 34.97
C THR A 193 -7.53 27.87 33.97
N GLN A 194 -6.41 28.40 33.46
CA GLN A 194 -6.39 29.45 32.46
C GLN A 194 -5.34 29.19 31.41
N PRO A 195 -5.63 29.33 30.11
CA PRO A 195 -4.63 29.34 29.06
C PRO A 195 -3.67 30.52 29.22
N ARG A 196 -2.45 30.36 28.77
CA ARG A 196 -1.48 31.47 28.67
C ARG A 196 -1.95 32.46 27.59
N PRO A 197 -1.50 33.73 27.63
CA PRO A 197 -1.76 34.67 26.54
C PRO A 197 -1.46 34.06 25.17
N HIS A 198 -2.34 34.29 24.18
CA HIS A 198 -2.26 33.74 22.81
C HIS A 198 -2.33 32.21 22.66
N GLN A 199 -2.42 31.45 23.74
CA GLN A 199 -2.52 30.00 23.67
C GLN A 199 -3.89 29.56 23.14
N LYS A 200 -4.96 30.27 23.51
CA LYS A 200 -6.32 30.02 23.02
C LYS A 200 -6.43 30.26 21.51
N GLU A 201 -5.88 31.37 21.02
CA GLU A 201 -5.83 31.71 19.60
C GLU A 201 -5.08 30.63 18.78
N LEU A 202 -3.98 30.12 19.34
CA LEU A 202 -3.22 29.02 18.75
C LEU A 202 -4.07 27.75 18.67
N MET A 203 -4.80 27.41 19.73
CA MET A 203 -5.69 26.23 19.74
C MET A 203 -6.78 26.34 18.69
N GLU A 204 -7.46 27.49 18.60
CA GLU A 204 -8.51 27.77 17.61
C GLU A 204 -7.96 27.67 16.17
N SER A 205 -6.77 28.21 15.95
CA SER A 205 -6.10 28.15 14.64
C SER A 205 -5.75 26.70 14.23
N VAL A 206 -5.24 25.89 15.17
CA VAL A 206 -4.96 24.47 14.95
C VAL A 206 -6.24 23.71 14.63
N GLU A 207 -7.30 23.91 15.42
CA GLU A 207 -8.59 23.25 15.18
C GLU A 207 -9.18 23.63 13.82
N SER A 208 -9.13 24.92 13.45
CA SER A 208 -9.61 25.40 12.14
C SER A 208 -8.81 24.77 10.99
N SER A 209 -7.48 24.73 11.11
CA SER A 209 -6.60 24.11 10.12
C SER A 209 -6.91 22.63 9.94
N MET A 210 -7.10 21.90 11.04
CA MET A 210 -7.45 20.48 11.01
C MET A 210 -8.85 20.23 10.43
N LYS A 211 -9.86 21.03 10.81
CA LYS A 211 -11.23 20.93 10.25
C LYS A 211 -11.24 21.15 8.74
N ASN A 212 -10.41 22.06 8.26
CA ASN A 212 -10.32 22.42 6.86
C ASN A 212 -9.29 21.58 6.08
N GLN A 213 -8.61 20.64 6.73
CA GLN A 213 -7.55 19.79 6.15
C GLN A 213 -6.44 20.61 5.44
N ARG A 214 -6.07 21.75 6.03
CA ARG A 214 -5.04 22.64 5.51
C ARG A 214 -3.72 22.44 6.27
N PRO A 215 -2.58 22.37 5.59
CA PRO A 215 -1.29 22.34 6.27
C PRO A 215 -1.09 23.68 7.00
N MET A 216 -0.49 23.60 8.19
CA MET A 216 -0.23 24.76 9.05
C MET A 216 1.21 24.76 9.51
N LEU A 217 1.90 25.89 9.37
CA LEU A 217 3.21 26.14 9.97
C LEU A 217 3.03 27.06 11.17
N ILE A 218 3.52 26.65 12.35
CA ILE A 218 3.38 27.41 13.59
C ILE A 218 4.75 27.93 14.01
N GLN A 219 4.89 29.24 14.06
CA GLN A 219 6.01 29.93 14.66
C GLN A 219 5.51 30.71 15.90
N ALA A 220 6.00 30.36 17.07
CA ALA A 220 5.59 30.98 18.31
C ALA A 220 6.74 30.98 19.33
N PRO A 221 6.82 31.98 20.23
CA PRO A 221 7.89 32.11 21.22
C PRO A 221 7.95 30.91 22.18
N THR A 222 9.08 30.73 22.81
CA THR A 222 9.25 29.77 23.91
C THR A 222 8.35 30.19 25.08
N GLY A 223 7.83 29.22 25.84
CA GLY A 223 6.98 29.51 27.00
C GLY A 223 5.46 29.61 26.68
N LEU A 224 5.05 29.74 25.42
CA LEU A 224 3.61 29.81 25.04
C LEU A 224 2.81 28.54 25.39
N GLY A 225 3.48 27.40 25.60
CA GLY A 225 2.78 26.13 25.80
C GLY A 225 2.29 25.47 24.51
N LYS A 226 3.05 25.64 23.42
CA LYS A 226 2.75 25.11 22.07
C LYS A 226 2.37 23.62 22.07
N SER A 227 3.15 22.81 22.77
CA SER A 227 2.92 21.36 22.81
C SER A 227 1.57 21.00 23.41
N MET A 228 1.17 21.69 24.48
CA MET A 228 -0.10 21.45 25.13
C MET A 228 -1.28 21.97 24.29
N ALA A 229 -1.15 23.17 23.70
CA ALA A 229 -2.16 23.72 22.80
C ALA A 229 -2.38 22.77 21.60
N TYR A 230 -1.30 22.33 20.96
CA TYR A 230 -1.36 21.37 19.87
C TYR A 230 -2.00 20.04 20.28
N PHE A 231 -1.56 19.47 21.42
CA PHE A 231 -2.05 18.18 21.90
C PHE A 231 -3.55 18.21 22.18
N VAL A 232 -4.06 19.23 22.88
CA VAL A 232 -5.49 19.35 23.19
C VAL A 232 -6.30 19.57 21.92
N SER A 233 -5.91 20.51 21.07
CA SER A 233 -6.62 20.79 19.81
C SER A 233 -6.58 19.59 18.85
N HIS A 234 -5.43 18.88 18.76
CA HIS A 234 -5.30 17.70 17.93
C HIS A 234 -6.23 16.58 18.38
N THR A 235 -6.30 16.32 19.68
CA THR A 235 -7.15 15.26 20.23
C THR A 235 -8.65 15.60 20.14
N GLN A 236 -9.04 16.85 20.26
CA GLN A 236 -10.42 17.33 20.08
C GLN A 236 -10.80 17.41 18.60
N GLY A 237 -9.86 17.77 17.72
CA GLY A 237 -10.08 17.89 16.27
C GLY A 237 -10.27 16.55 15.53
N ILE A 238 -9.86 15.42 16.11
CA ILE A 238 -10.00 14.07 15.52
C ILE A 238 -11.47 13.56 15.52
N THR A 239 -12.44 14.43 15.46
CA THR A 239 -13.84 13.99 15.36
C THR A 239 -14.29 13.62 13.95
N LYS A 240 -13.49 13.89 12.91
CA LYS A 240 -13.73 13.39 11.54
C LYS A 240 -12.79 12.26 11.20
N PRO A 241 -13.27 11.20 10.56
CA PRO A 241 -12.37 10.14 10.08
C PRO A 241 -11.39 10.75 9.08
N TRP A 242 -10.11 10.54 9.31
CA TRP A 242 -9.07 10.76 8.30
C TRP A 242 -9.44 9.91 7.09
N THR A 243 -9.78 10.58 6.01
CA THR A 243 -10.11 9.92 4.76
C THR A 243 -8.89 9.17 4.24
N LYS A 244 -9.10 7.91 3.98
CA LYS A 244 -8.44 7.00 3.04
C LYS A 244 -6.96 6.64 3.16
N ASN A 245 -6.04 7.48 3.62
CA ASN A 245 -4.61 7.15 3.61
C ASN A 245 -4.04 6.74 4.97
N ALA A 246 -4.82 6.84 6.04
CA ALA A 246 -4.34 6.55 7.40
C ALA A 246 -4.54 5.11 7.87
N LEU A 247 -5.26 4.27 7.12
CA LEU A 247 -5.43 2.87 7.46
C LEU A 247 -4.18 2.02 7.12
N PHE A 248 -3.30 2.54 6.25
CA PHE A 248 -2.15 1.79 5.75
C PHE A 248 -0.79 2.51 5.91
N ASN A 249 -0.75 3.71 6.52
CA ASN A 249 0.48 4.49 6.72
C ASN A 249 0.83 4.75 8.19
N SER A 250 0.55 3.81 9.07
CA SER A 250 1.05 3.87 10.46
C SER A 250 1.83 2.61 10.79
#